data_afedfd3191b18dabcf10f8faa113b98b
#
_entry.id   afedfd3191b18dabcf10f8faa113b98b
#
_cell.length_a   1.000
_cell.length_b   1.000
_cell.length_c   1.000
_cell.angle_alpha   90.00
_cell.angle_beta   90.00
_cell.angle_gamma   90.00
#
_symmetry.space_group_name_H-M   'P 1'
#
loop_
_entity.id
_entity.type
_entity.pdbx_description
1 polymer ?
#
loop_
_entity_poly.entity_id
_entity_poly.type
_entity_poly.pdbx_seq_one_letter_code
_entity_poly.pdbx_strand_id
1 'polypeptide(L)'
;FDVVNFIRSLIRRFHGIARLKVGHAGTLDPLATGLLIICTGKKTKQIDTFQMQTKTYTGTILLGQTTPTFDLESEPDGFFPTDAITPEQMEAARLQFVGDIKQYPPKYSAIKIKGKRAFDYARSDEEIELKARDVTIEAFNISTDRFPEIDFEVRCSKGTYIRSLANDFGKALGNGACLKSLRRTRIGDFSVDDAWELEALKKNIIETGVSQTTLPEEKESSEKSQEQEGSC
;
A
#
# COMPACT_ATOMS: atom_id res chain seq x y z
N PHE A 1 5.00 -8.34 5.12
CA PHE A 1 4.51 -9.45 4.28
C PHE A 1 4.51 -9.04 2.80
N ASP A 2 5.18 -9.82 1.96
CA ASP A 2 5.29 -9.53 0.51
C ASP A 2 4.15 -10.21 -0.26
N VAL A 3 3.03 -9.50 -0.42
CA VAL A 3 1.84 -9.95 -1.14
C VAL A 3 2.15 -10.36 -2.59
N VAL A 4 3.07 -9.65 -3.27
CA VAL A 4 3.44 -9.94 -4.65
C VAL A 4 4.11 -11.31 -4.78
N ASN A 5 5.08 -11.61 -3.91
CA ASN A 5 5.75 -12.90 -3.91
C ASN A 5 4.82 -14.03 -3.48
N PHE A 6 3.92 -13.75 -2.53
CA PHE A 6 2.90 -14.70 -2.11
C PHE A 6 1.97 -15.11 -3.27
N ILE A 7 1.37 -14.13 -3.95
CA ILE A 7 0.48 -14.39 -5.10
C ILE A 7 1.23 -15.06 -6.26
N ARG A 8 2.45 -14.60 -6.56
CA ARG A 8 3.30 -15.22 -7.60
C ARG A 8 3.57 -16.68 -7.31
N SER A 9 3.88 -17.02 -6.05
CA SER A 9 4.15 -18.40 -5.60
C SER A 9 2.92 -19.28 -5.73
N LEU A 10 1.74 -18.79 -5.34
CA LEU A 10 0.47 -19.52 -5.47
C LEU A 10 0.16 -19.82 -6.94
N ILE A 11 0.20 -18.80 -7.80
CA ILE A 11 -0.11 -18.98 -9.24
C ILE A 11 0.88 -19.95 -9.88
N ARG A 12 2.17 -19.84 -9.57
CA ARG A 12 3.20 -20.78 -10.04
C ARG A 12 2.89 -22.22 -9.63
N ARG A 13 2.51 -22.42 -8.37
CA ARG A 13 2.28 -23.75 -7.78
C ARG A 13 1.02 -24.41 -8.32
N PHE A 14 -0.08 -23.68 -8.42
CA PHE A 14 -1.40 -24.26 -8.71
C PHE A 14 -1.83 -24.13 -10.18
N HIS A 15 -1.23 -23.20 -10.94
CA HIS A 15 -1.53 -23.01 -12.37
C HIS A 15 -0.33 -23.35 -13.29
N GLY A 16 0.81 -23.77 -12.75
CA GLY A 16 1.98 -24.15 -13.54
C GLY A 16 2.68 -23.01 -14.31
N ILE A 17 2.31 -21.75 -14.07
CA ILE A 17 2.84 -20.59 -14.82
C ILE A 17 4.17 -20.16 -14.22
N ALA A 18 5.29 -20.72 -14.70
CA ALA A 18 6.61 -20.53 -14.12
C ALA A 18 7.16 -19.10 -14.20
N ARG A 19 6.83 -18.32 -15.25
CA ARG A 19 7.40 -17.00 -15.54
C ARG A 19 6.32 -15.90 -15.58
N LEU A 20 5.42 -15.89 -14.59
CA LEU A 20 4.42 -14.84 -14.47
C LEU A 20 5.03 -13.57 -13.88
N LYS A 21 4.90 -12.44 -14.59
CA LYS A 21 5.17 -11.12 -14.02
C LYS A 21 4.04 -10.76 -13.06
N VAL A 22 4.38 -10.38 -11.84
CA VAL A 22 3.45 -9.87 -10.83
C VAL A 22 4.04 -8.62 -10.21
N GLY A 23 3.27 -7.57 -10.06
CA GLY A 23 3.67 -6.32 -9.42
C GLY A 23 2.47 -5.62 -8.79
N HIS A 24 2.72 -4.57 -8.00
CA HIS A 24 1.67 -3.79 -7.35
C HIS A 24 1.72 -2.30 -7.73
N ALA A 25 0.59 -1.63 -7.65
CA ALA A 25 0.46 -0.21 -7.96
C ALA A 25 0.43 0.67 -6.68
N GLY A 26 1.57 0.75 -5.99
CA GLY A 26 1.75 1.60 -4.82
C GLY A 26 1.90 0.82 -3.51
N THR A 27 3.05 0.98 -2.89
CA THR A 27 3.38 0.39 -1.59
C THR A 27 2.41 0.88 -0.51
N LEU A 28 2.06 0.01 0.43
CA LEU A 28 1.49 0.36 1.72
C LEU A 28 2.60 0.32 2.77
N ASP A 29 2.54 1.23 3.74
CA ASP A 29 3.45 1.20 4.88
C ASP A 29 3.19 -0.06 5.74
N PRO A 30 4.15 -0.54 6.55
CA PRO A 30 4.01 -1.80 7.29
C PRO A 30 2.77 -1.88 8.18
N LEU A 31 2.39 -0.77 8.82
CA LEU A 31 1.21 -0.68 9.69
C LEU A 31 -0.08 -0.31 8.95
N ALA A 32 0.00 -0.03 7.63
CA ALA A 32 -1.17 0.33 6.84
C ALA A 32 -1.93 -0.89 6.33
N THR A 33 -3.24 -0.73 6.19
CA THR A 33 -4.17 -1.72 5.64
C THR A 33 -4.86 -1.20 4.36
N GLY A 34 -5.73 -2.01 3.78
CA GLY A 34 -6.64 -1.60 2.71
C GLY A 34 -6.20 -1.98 1.32
N LEU A 35 -6.63 -1.21 0.34
CA LEU A 35 -6.57 -1.55 -1.08
C LEU A 35 -5.15 -1.59 -1.64
N LEU A 36 -4.80 -2.72 -2.24
CA LEU A 36 -3.57 -2.90 -3.01
C LEU A 36 -3.89 -3.48 -4.39
N ILE A 37 -3.69 -2.71 -5.45
CA ILE A 37 -3.87 -3.20 -6.82
C ILE A 37 -2.69 -4.08 -7.21
N ILE A 38 -2.99 -5.35 -7.52
CA ILE A 38 -2.02 -6.32 -8.03
C ILE A 38 -2.22 -6.49 -9.54
N CYS A 39 -1.15 -6.34 -10.29
CA CYS A 39 -1.14 -6.54 -11.73
C CYS A 39 -0.36 -7.81 -12.08
N THR A 40 -0.91 -8.63 -12.99
CA THR A 40 -0.28 -9.85 -13.48
C THR A 40 -0.07 -9.83 -14.99
N GLY A 41 0.93 -10.56 -15.48
CA GLY A 41 1.20 -10.72 -16.90
C GLY A 41 1.36 -9.41 -17.65
N LYS A 42 0.62 -9.22 -18.74
CA LYS A 42 0.66 -8.01 -19.58
C LYS A 42 0.19 -6.76 -18.84
N LYS A 43 -0.69 -6.89 -17.82
CA LYS A 43 -1.21 -5.77 -17.02
C LYS A 43 -0.15 -5.11 -16.15
N THR A 44 1.00 -5.75 -15.90
CA THR A 44 2.13 -5.10 -15.19
C THR A 44 2.65 -3.84 -15.90
N LYS A 45 2.42 -3.70 -17.21
CA LYS A 45 2.75 -2.48 -17.97
C LYS A 45 1.85 -1.29 -17.64
N GLN A 46 0.72 -1.51 -16.98
CA GLN A 46 -0.23 -0.47 -16.56
C GLN A 46 -0.06 -0.04 -15.10
N ILE A 47 0.94 -0.56 -14.39
CA ILE A 47 1.19 -0.22 -12.98
C ILE A 47 1.33 1.29 -12.78
N ASP A 48 2.10 1.96 -13.63
CA ASP A 48 2.33 3.40 -13.54
C ASP A 48 1.02 4.19 -13.70
N THR A 49 0.11 3.76 -14.59
CA THR A 49 -1.21 4.39 -14.78
C THR A 49 -2.02 4.34 -13.48
N PHE A 50 -2.04 3.20 -12.78
CA PHE A 50 -2.73 3.09 -11.49
C PHE A 50 -2.02 3.88 -10.38
N GLN A 51 -0.68 3.95 -10.40
CA GLN A 51 0.08 4.75 -9.45
C GLN A 51 -0.18 6.25 -9.57
N MET A 52 -0.52 6.72 -10.77
CA MET A 52 -0.81 8.14 -11.04
C MET A 52 -2.15 8.60 -10.48
N GLN A 53 -3.08 7.67 -10.23
CA GLN A 53 -4.43 8.00 -9.79
C GLN A 53 -4.45 8.59 -8.37
N THR A 54 -5.49 9.37 -8.07
CA THR A 54 -5.81 9.87 -6.73
C THR A 54 -6.05 8.71 -5.76
N LYS A 55 -5.69 8.88 -4.49
CA LYS A 55 -5.95 7.92 -3.41
C LYS A 55 -6.82 8.54 -2.34
N THR A 56 -7.67 7.72 -1.74
CA THR A 56 -8.38 8.07 -0.52
C THR A 56 -7.90 7.18 0.62
N TYR A 57 -7.68 7.79 1.76
CA TYR A 57 -7.26 7.13 2.99
C TYR A 57 -8.16 7.54 4.14
N THR A 58 -8.40 6.60 5.03
CA THR A 58 -8.92 6.85 6.37
C THR A 58 -7.88 6.44 7.40
N GLY A 59 -7.93 7.01 8.58
CA GLY A 59 -7.00 6.65 9.64
C GLY A 59 -7.17 7.52 10.87
N THR A 60 -6.21 7.43 11.77
CA THR A 60 -6.19 8.16 13.03
C THR A 60 -4.85 8.84 13.21
N ILE A 61 -4.84 10.13 13.47
CA ILE A 61 -3.67 10.89 13.95
C ILE A 61 -3.72 10.91 15.47
N LEU A 62 -2.60 10.65 16.11
CA LEU A 62 -2.43 10.77 17.55
C LEU A 62 -1.67 12.07 17.85
N LEU A 63 -2.32 13.01 18.53
CA LEU A 63 -1.71 14.23 19.05
C LEU A 63 -0.97 13.98 20.37
N GLY A 64 -0.05 14.85 20.71
CA GLY A 64 0.67 14.81 21.97
C GLY A 64 1.96 14.00 21.97
N GLN A 65 2.34 13.39 20.84
CA GLN A 65 3.62 12.70 20.72
C GLN A 65 4.20 12.75 19.31
N THR A 66 5.51 12.64 19.20
CA THR A 66 6.23 12.47 17.94
C THR A 66 6.97 11.14 17.92
N THR A 67 7.26 10.64 16.72
CA THR A 67 8.09 9.47 16.48
C THR A 67 9.02 9.73 15.29
N PRO A 68 10.21 9.12 15.22
CA PRO A 68 11.13 9.28 14.09
C PRO A 68 10.55 8.85 12.73
N THR A 69 9.64 7.87 12.72
CA THR A 69 8.98 7.34 11.50
C THR A 69 7.71 8.08 11.14
N PHE A 70 7.22 9.00 12.00
CA PHE A 70 5.94 9.70 11.91
C PHE A 70 4.71 8.78 12.00
N ASP A 71 4.91 7.54 12.48
CA ASP A 71 3.89 6.54 12.80
C ASP A 71 4.31 5.73 14.03
N LEU A 72 3.56 4.70 14.40
CA LEU A 72 3.84 3.84 15.55
C LEU A 72 4.79 2.67 15.23
N GLU A 73 5.54 2.71 14.11
CA GLU A 73 6.58 1.72 13.82
C GLU A 73 7.82 1.91 14.72
N SER A 74 8.06 3.15 15.20
CA SER A 74 9.14 3.47 16.13
C SER A 74 8.60 4.01 17.44
N GLU A 75 9.40 3.86 18.51
CA GLU A 75 9.12 4.44 19.82
C GLU A 75 9.02 5.97 19.77
N PRO A 76 8.21 6.58 20.64
CA PRO A 76 8.12 8.03 20.74
C PRO A 76 9.46 8.69 21.11
N ASP A 77 9.74 9.82 20.46
CA ASP A 77 10.91 10.68 20.71
C ASP A 77 10.55 12.04 21.33
N GLY A 78 9.26 12.34 21.46
CA GLY A 78 8.77 13.57 22.11
C GLY A 78 7.34 13.44 22.61
N PHE A 79 7.04 14.13 23.72
CA PHE A 79 5.71 14.21 24.31
C PHE A 79 5.31 15.66 24.55
N PHE A 80 4.05 16.00 24.26
CA PHE A 80 3.52 17.35 24.30
C PHE A 80 2.15 17.36 25.00
N PRO A 81 1.85 18.34 25.87
CA PRO A 81 0.51 18.46 26.44
C PRO A 81 -0.50 18.86 25.35
N THR A 82 -1.71 18.30 25.43
CA THR A 82 -2.77 18.56 24.44
C THR A 82 -3.92 19.40 24.98
N ASP A 83 -3.96 19.65 26.28
CA ASP A 83 -5.10 20.29 26.97
C ASP A 83 -5.47 21.68 26.44
N ALA A 84 -4.51 22.39 25.83
CA ALA A 84 -4.72 23.73 25.28
C ALA A 84 -5.19 23.73 23.81
N ILE A 85 -5.30 22.58 23.16
CA ILE A 85 -5.69 22.50 21.74
C ILE A 85 -7.21 22.52 21.63
N THR A 86 -7.73 23.49 20.88
CA THR A 86 -9.18 23.66 20.68
C THR A 86 -9.65 23.11 19.31
N PRO A 87 -10.94 22.79 19.16
CA PRO A 87 -11.49 22.39 17.86
C PRO A 87 -11.27 23.43 16.77
N GLU A 88 -11.34 24.71 17.08
CA GLU A 88 -11.15 25.82 16.14
C GLU A 88 -9.70 25.88 15.65
N GLN A 89 -8.74 25.62 16.52
CA GLN A 89 -7.32 25.53 16.14
C GLN A 89 -7.07 24.33 15.23
N MET A 90 -7.70 23.18 15.51
CA MET A 90 -7.59 21.98 14.68
C MET A 90 -8.18 22.22 13.29
N GLU A 91 -9.32 22.89 13.19
CA GLU A 91 -9.93 23.24 11.91
C GLU A 91 -9.07 24.23 11.12
N ALA A 92 -8.54 25.26 11.79
CA ALA A 92 -7.64 26.23 11.16
C ALA A 92 -6.34 25.57 10.65
N ALA A 93 -5.78 24.61 11.41
CA ALA A 93 -4.62 23.84 10.99
C ALA A 93 -4.96 22.93 9.79
N ARG A 94 -6.11 22.23 9.83
CA ARG A 94 -6.58 21.35 8.75
C ARG A 94 -6.67 22.08 7.41
N LEU A 95 -7.22 23.29 7.41
CA LEU A 95 -7.41 24.10 6.20
C LEU A 95 -6.10 24.46 5.50
N GLN A 96 -4.98 24.51 6.21
CA GLN A 96 -3.66 24.80 5.64
C GLN A 96 -3.15 23.66 4.73
N PHE A 97 -3.72 22.47 4.85
CA PHE A 97 -3.30 21.28 4.09
C PHE A 97 -4.22 20.96 2.90
N VAL A 98 -5.28 21.74 2.66
CA VAL A 98 -6.16 21.54 1.51
C VAL A 98 -5.67 22.36 0.32
N GLY A 99 -5.63 21.72 -0.86
CA GLY A 99 -5.10 22.30 -2.10
C GLY A 99 -3.68 21.85 -2.41
N ASP A 100 -2.93 22.67 -3.15
CA ASP A 100 -1.55 22.40 -3.52
C ASP A 100 -0.60 22.78 -2.39
N ILE A 101 0.17 21.81 -1.91
CA ILE A 101 1.11 22.01 -0.81
C ILE A 101 2.50 21.45 -1.15
N LYS A 102 3.52 21.98 -0.48
CA LYS A 102 4.87 21.40 -0.48
C LYS A 102 5.01 20.47 0.73
N GLN A 103 5.32 19.20 0.45
CA GLN A 103 5.48 18.19 1.49
C GLN A 103 6.89 17.59 1.44
N TYR A 104 7.52 17.48 2.60
CA TYR A 104 8.77 16.73 2.75
C TYR A 104 8.45 15.25 3.01
N PRO A 105 9.06 14.33 2.24
CA PRO A 105 8.94 12.92 2.51
C PRO A 105 9.53 12.57 3.89
N PRO A 106 9.03 11.51 4.57
CA PRO A 106 9.68 11.06 5.80
C PRO A 106 11.05 10.44 5.47
N LYS A 107 12.00 10.54 6.42
CA LYS A 107 13.34 9.92 6.28
C LYS A 107 13.23 8.41 6.03
N TYR A 108 12.27 7.77 6.69
CA TYR A 108 11.95 6.35 6.53
C TYR A 108 10.99 6.12 5.35
N SER A 109 11.47 6.35 4.12
CA SER A 109 10.70 6.15 2.90
C SER A 109 11.46 5.38 1.83
N ALA A 110 10.74 4.82 0.86
CA ALA A 110 11.31 4.06 -0.26
C ALA A 110 11.88 4.94 -1.39
N ILE A 111 11.94 6.26 -1.21
CA ILE A 111 12.50 7.19 -2.20
C ILE A 111 13.97 6.85 -2.44
N LYS A 112 14.37 6.83 -3.72
CA LYS A 112 15.77 6.65 -4.09
C LYS A 112 16.50 8.00 -4.15
N ILE A 113 17.61 8.10 -3.44
CA ILE A 113 18.52 9.23 -3.43
C ILE A 113 19.91 8.68 -3.78
N LYS A 114 20.50 9.17 -4.86
CA LYS A 114 21.81 8.69 -5.35
C LYS A 114 21.90 7.16 -5.48
N GLY A 115 20.76 6.51 -5.86
CA GLY A 115 20.70 5.06 -6.06
C GLY A 115 20.38 4.20 -4.83
N LYS A 116 20.51 4.72 -3.61
CA LYS A 116 20.18 4.07 -2.33
C LYS A 116 18.80 4.58 -1.84
N ARG A 117 18.02 3.78 -1.12
CA ARG A 117 16.72 4.20 -0.60
C ARG A 117 16.89 5.09 0.64
N ALA A 118 15.96 6.05 0.86
CA ALA A 118 16.03 6.97 1.98
C ALA A 118 16.06 6.25 3.35
N PHE A 119 15.28 5.19 3.51
CA PHE A 119 15.30 4.40 4.75
C PHE A 119 16.64 3.68 5.02
N ASP A 120 17.43 3.37 3.98
CA ASP A 120 18.76 2.77 4.16
C ASP A 120 19.75 3.80 4.75
N TYR A 121 19.63 5.07 4.34
CA TYR A 121 20.38 6.19 4.95
C TYR A 121 19.96 6.41 6.39
N ALA A 122 18.64 6.47 6.64
CA ALA A 122 18.11 6.68 7.99
C ALA A 122 18.57 5.61 8.99
N ARG A 123 18.67 4.35 8.55
CA ARG A 123 19.19 3.23 9.37
C ARG A 123 20.69 3.29 9.61
N SER A 124 21.45 3.92 8.72
CA SER A 124 22.90 4.10 8.85
C SER A 124 23.27 5.40 9.58
N ASP A 125 22.28 6.14 10.08
CA ASP A 125 22.43 7.48 10.70
C ASP A 125 23.17 8.48 9.79
N GLU A 126 23.05 8.29 8.47
CA GLU A 126 23.60 9.17 7.47
C GLU A 126 22.60 10.31 7.18
N GLU A 127 23.06 11.56 7.32
CA GLU A 127 22.24 12.71 6.97
C GLU A 127 21.99 12.78 5.47
N ILE A 128 20.71 12.96 5.11
CA ILE A 128 20.28 13.16 3.73
C ILE A 128 19.40 14.40 3.62
N GLU A 129 19.63 15.17 2.59
CA GLU A 129 18.75 16.26 2.21
C GLU A 129 17.56 15.72 1.41
N LEU A 130 16.36 15.77 2.01
CA LEU A 130 15.10 15.43 1.35
C LEU A 130 14.51 16.69 0.72
N LYS A 131 14.23 16.63 -0.57
CA LYS A 131 13.58 17.74 -1.29
C LYS A 131 12.08 17.68 -1.10
N ALA A 132 11.48 18.84 -0.84
CA ALA A 132 10.03 18.98 -0.86
C ALA A 132 9.46 18.59 -2.23
N ARG A 133 8.24 18.08 -2.23
CA ARG A 133 7.48 17.70 -3.42
C ARG A 133 6.16 18.43 -3.42
N ASP A 134 5.73 18.83 -4.60
CA ASP A 134 4.39 19.37 -4.78
C ASP A 134 3.39 18.20 -4.79
N VAL A 135 2.40 18.29 -3.92
CA VAL A 135 1.29 17.33 -3.82
C VAL A 135 -0.02 18.12 -3.67
N THR A 136 -1.12 17.53 -4.14
CA THR A 136 -2.45 18.12 -4.01
C THR A 136 -3.27 17.31 -3.04
N ILE A 137 -3.85 17.95 -2.03
CA ILE A 137 -4.85 17.37 -1.14
C ILE A 137 -6.20 17.93 -1.53
N GLU A 138 -7.01 17.10 -2.20
CA GLU A 138 -8.31 17.48 -2.72
C GLU A 138 -9.36 17.67 -1.60
N ALA A 139 -9.24 16.84 -0.55
CA ALA A 139 -10.09 16.91 0.64
C ALA A 139 -9.30 16.38 1.85
N PHE A 140 -9.50 16.99 3.00
CA PHE A 140 -8.98 16.53 4.29
C PHE A 140 -10.04 16.82 5.34
N ASN A 141 -10.76 15.80 5.78
CA ASN A 141 -11.80 15.86 6.78
C ASN A 141 -11.27 15.26 8.08
N ILE A 142 -11.64 15.84 9.22
CA ILE A 142 -11.25 15.33 10.54
C ILE A 142 -12.48 15.21 11.45
N SER A 143 -12.45 14.25 12.39
CA SER A 143 -13.33 14.19 13.56
C SER A 143 -12.48 14.23 14.83
N THR A 144 -12.97 15.00 15.80
CA THR A 144 -12.31 15.21 17.10
C THR A 144 -13.00 14.47 18.25
N ASP A 145 -13.98 13.61 17.95
CA ASP A 145 -14.82 12.90 18.93
C ASP A 145 -14.03 12.04 19.91
N ARG A 146 -12.83 11.60 19.50
CA ARG A 146 -11.95 10.75 20.28
C ARG A 146 -10.65 11.47 20.71
N PHE A 147 -10.68 12.80 20.82
CA PHE A 147 -9.51 13.57 21.24
C PHE A 147 -8.75 12.93 22.43
N PRO A 148 -7.41 12.82 22.41
CA PRO A 148 -6.46 13.41 21.44
C PRO A 148 -6.22 12.57 20.18
N GLU A 149 -7.01 11.55 19.91
CA GLU A 149 -7.04 10.81 18.66
C GLU A 149 -7.97 11.50 17.67
N ILE A 150 -7.42 11.88 16.52
CA ILE A 150 -8.13 12.58 15.46
C ILE A 150 -8.36 11.62 14.31
N ASP A 151 -9.60 11.19 14.12
CA ASP A 151 -9.96 10.41 12.95
C ASP A 151 -10.00 11.30 11.71
N PHE A 152 -9.56 10.77 10.59
CA PHE A 152 -9.52 11.53 9.35
C PHE A 152 -9.92 10.72 8.13
N GLU A 153 -10.38 11.44 7.11
CA GLU A 153 -10.43 11.01 5.73
C GLU A 153 -9.67 12.02 4.86
N VAL A 154 -8.76 11.55 4.01
CA VAL A 154 -8.00 12.40 3.09
C VAL A 154 -8.03 11.84 1.68
N ARG A 155 -8.32 12.73 0.70
CA ARG A 155 -8.20 12.45 -0.72
C ARG A 155 -7.07 13.27 -1.31
N CYS A 156 -6.09 12.60 -1.94
CA CYS A 156 -4.85 13.25 -2.34
C CYS A 156 -4.24 12.67 -3.62
N SER A 157 -3.39 13.45 -4.25
CA SER A 157 -2.62 13.07 -5.42
C SER A 157 -1.59 11.97 -5.12
N LYS A 158 -1.03 11.38 -6.17
CA LYS A 158 0.10 10.46 -6.05
C LYS A 158 1.27 11.09 -5.29
N GLY A 159 2.00 10.27 -4.54
CA GLY A 159 3.23 10.68 -3.87
C GLY A 159 3.04 11.41 -2.55
N THR A 160 1.80 11.65 -2.13
CA THR A 160 1.47 12.19 -0.81
C THR A 160 1.80 11.17 0.27
N TYR A 161 2.54 11.59 1.29
CA TYR A 161 2.87 10.81 2.47
C TYR A 161 1.92 11.18 3.62
N ILE A 162 1.04 10.26 3.98
CA ILE A 162 0.06 10.51 5.06
C ILE A 162 0.76 10.62 6.40
N ARG A 163 1.89 9.93 6.60
CA ARG A 163 2.74 10.08 7.79
C ARG A 163 3.29 11.51 7.92
N SER A 164 3.78 12.09 6.82
CA SER A 164 4.21 13.50 6.83
C SER A 164 3.03 14.44 7.10
N LEU A 165 1.86 14.18 6.52
CA LEU A 165 0.65 14.99 6.77
C LEU A 165 0.31 14.99 8.26
N ALA A 166 0.32 13.83 8.94
CA ALA A 166 0.05 13.71 10.36
C ALA A 166 1.06 14.51 11.21
N ASN A 167 2.35 14.35 10.94
CA ASN A 167 3.42 15.08 11.62
C ASN A 167 3.32 16.60 11.38
N ASP A 168 3.06 17.03 10.15
CA ASP A 168 2.97 18.44 9.81
C ASP A 168 1.70 19.10 10.38
N PHE A 169 0.59 18.33 10.47
CA PHE A 169 -0.63 18.76 11.16
C PHE A 169 -0.35 19.03 12.65
N GLY A 170 0.39 18.14 13.34
CA GLY A 170 0.82 18.38 14.71
C GLY A 170 1.67 19.65 14.85
N LYS A 171 2.62 19.86 13.93
CA LYS A 171 3.46 21.08 13.92
C LYS A 171 2.62 22.35 13.69
N ALA A 172 1.62 22.32 12.81
CA ALA A 172 0.73 23.46 12.58
C ALA A 172 -0.08 23.84 13.82
N LEU A 173 -0.30 22.89 14.73
CA LEU A 173 -0.92 23.11 16.06
C LEU A 173 0.09 23.56 17.13
N GLY A 174 1.37 23.72 16.80
CA GLY A 174 2.43 23.94 17.79
C GLY A 174 2.64 22.75 18.73
N ASN A 175 2.28 21.55 18.29
CA ASN A 175 2.29 20.30 19.06
C ASN A 175 3.01 19.18 18.30
N GLY A 176 3.11 18.00 18.89
CA GLY A 176 3.54 16.78 18.22
C GLY A 176 2.37 15.96 17.75
N ALA A 177 2.54 15.26 16.60
CA ALA A 177 1.59 14.25 16.15
C ALA A 177 2.31 13.15 15.38
N CYS A 178 1.72 11.94 15.41
CA CYS A 178 2.11 10.81 14.57
C CYS A 178 0.87 10.07 14.04
N LEU A 179 1.07 9.31 12.99
CA LEU A 179 0.01 8.47 12.42
C LEU A 179 -0.17 7.21 13.26
N LYS A 180 -1.37 7.02 13.85
CA LYS A 180 -1.69 5.85 14.66
C LYS A 180 -2.19 4.68 13.80
N SER A 181 -3.04 4.97 12.82
CA SER A 181 -3.58 3.97 11.90
C SER A 181 -3.78 4.53 10.50
N LEU A 182 -3.72 3.67 9.50
CA LEU A 182 -3.92 4.05 8.10
C LEU A 182 -4.61 2.92 7.33
N ARG A 183 -5.64 3.28 6.57
CA ARG A 183 -6.29 2.38 5.62
C ARG A 183 -6.47 3.09 4.28
N ARG A 184 -5.93 2.54 3.20
CA ARG A 184 -6.22 3.03 1.85
C ARG A 184 -7.54 2.46 1.37
N THR A 185 -8.55 3.31 1.23
CA THR A 185 -9.91 2.91 0.86
C THR A 185 -10.16 2.95 -0.64
N ARG A 186 -9.46 3.85 -1.39
CA ARG A 186 -9.64 3.98 -2.85
C ARG A 186 -8.33 4.28 -3.58
N ILE A 187 -8.26 3.84 -4.84
CA ILE A 187 -7.26 4.23 -5.85
C ILE A 187 -8.05 4.50 -7.13
N GLY A 188 -8.25 5.79 -7.49
CA GLY A 188 -9.15 6.17 -8.58
C GLY A 188 -10.55 5.59 -8.38
N ASP A 189 -11.02 4.82 -9.37
CA ASP A 189 -12.33 4.17 -9.34
C ASP A 189 -12.38 2.87 -8.52
N PHE A 190 -11.21 2.31 -8.16
CA PHE A 190 -11.15 1.07 -7.37
C PHE A 190 -11.44 1.35 -5.90
N SER A 191 -12.39 0.58 -5.32
CA SER A 191 -12.74 0.60 -3.90
C SER A 191 -12.16 -0.60 -3.16
N VAL A 192 -11.87 -0.42 -1.89
CA VAL A 192 -11.50 -1.53 -1.00
C VAL A 192 -12.68 -2.48 -0.77
N ASP A 193 -13.91 -1.99 -0.89
CA ASP A 193 -15.13 -2.78 -0.70
C ASP A 193 -15.33 -3.82 -1.81
N ASP A 194 -14.76 -3.55 -3.00
CA ASP A 194 -14.76 -4.47 -4.15
C ASP A 194 -13.53 -5.38 -4.18
N ALA A 195 -12.62 -5.24 -3.22
CA ALA A 195 -11.36 -5.98 -3.20
C ALA A 195 -11.53 -7.38 -2.60
N TRP A 196 -10.72 -8.30 -3.10
CA TRP A 196 -10.57 -9.60 -2.48
C TRP A 196 -9.86 -9.49 -1.13
N GLU A 197 -10.41 -10.12 -0.12
CA GLU A 197 -9.62 -10.45 1.07
C GLU A 197 -8.54 -11.49 0.70
N LEU A 198 -7.35 -11.36 1.29
CA LEU A 198 -6.18 -12.14 0.87
C LEU A 198 -6.40 -13.67 0.97
N GLU A 199 -7.07 -14.13 2.03
CA GLU A 199 -7.38 -15.56 2.19
C GLU A 199 -8.43 -16.05 1.20
N ALA A 200 -9.41 -15.23 0.85
CA ALA A 200 -10.39 -15.55 -0.19
C ALA A 200 -9.74 -15.62 -1.57
N LEU A 201 -8.84 -14.68 -1.89
CA LEU A 201 -8.05 -14.71 -3.13
C LEU A 201 -7.16 -15.96 -3.22
N LYS A 202 -6.50 -16.33 -2.13
CA LYS A 202 -5.68 -17.55 -2.03
C LYS A 202 -6.53 -18.79 -2.33
N LYS A 203 -7.69 -18.91 -1.68
CA LYS A 203 -8.62 -20.02 -1.91
C LYS A 203 -9.04 -20.12 -3.38
N ASN A 204 -9.45 -18.99 -3.97
CA ASN A 204 -9.82 -18.91 -5.39
C ASN A 204 -8.69 -19.35 -6.32
N ILE A 205 -7.43 -18.88 -6.10
CA ILE A 205 -6.27 -19.27 -6.90
C ILE A 205 -6.02 -20.78 -6.81
N ILE A 206 -6.18 -21.37 -5.63
CA ILE A 206 -5.97 -22.81 -5.42
C ILE A 206 -7.05 -23.62 -6.17
N GLU A 207 -8.33 -23.28 -5.94
CA GLU A 207 -9.47 -24.01 -6.53
C GLU A 207 -9.47 -23.95 -8.06
N THR A 208 -9.22 -22.79 -8.65
CA THR A 208 -9.17 -22.62 -10.10
C THR A 208 -7.94 -23.29 -10.74
N GLY A 209 -6.83 -23.44 -9.99
CA GLY A 209 -5.64 -24.14 -10.46
C GLY A 209 -5.80 -25.66 -10.48
N VAL A 210 -6.39 -26.24 -9.46
CA VAL A 210 -6.60 -27.70 -9.35
C VAL A 210 -7.56 -28.20 -10.45
N SER A 211 -8.57 -27.42 -10.80
CA SER A 211 -9.53 -27.80 -11.86
C SER A 211 -8.90 -27.93 -13.26
N GLN A 212 -7.73 -27.35 -13.52
CA GLN A 212 -7.02 -27.49 -14.79
C GLN A 212 -6.08 -28.69 -14.84
N THR A 213 -5.75 -29.28 -13.69
CA THR A 213 -4.78 -30.41 -13.59
C THR A 213 -5.48 -31.79 -13.63
N THR A 214 -6.83 -31.84 -13.63
CA THR A 214 -7.62 -33.09 -13.53
C THR A 214 -8.25 -33.56 -14.84
N LEU A 215 -7.72 -33.19 -16.00
CA LEU A 215 -8.08 -33.89 -17.24
C LEU A 215 -6.98 -34.91 -17.54
N PRO A 216 -7.23 -36.23 -17.39
CA PRO A 216 -6.35 -37.26 -17.92
C PRO A 216 -6.47 -37.20 -19.47
N GLU A 217 -5.34 -37.07 -20.13
CA GLU A 217 -5.27 -37.42 -21.54
C GLU A 217 -5.61 -38.92 -21.68
N GLU A 218 -6.78 -39.24 -22.20
CA GLU A 218 -7.09 -40.58 -22.69
C GLU A 218 -6.10 -40.89 -23.82
N LYS A 219 -5.12 -41.72 -23.51
CA LYS A 219 -4.29 -42.37 -24.54
C LYS A 219 -5.17 -43.37 -25.27
N GLU A 220 -5.59 -43.03 -26.45
CA GLU A 220 -6.07 -44.02 -27.44
C GLU A 220 -4.93 -45.03 -27.68
N SER A 221 -5.10 -46.21 -27.10
CA SER A 221 -4.32 -47.40 -27.45
C SER A 221 -4.80 -47.93 -28.76
N SER A 222 -4.16 -47.57 -29.87
CA SER A 222 -4.32 -48.29 -31.13
C SER A 222 -3.67 -49.67 -31.02
N GLU A 223 -4.49 -50.68 -30.79
CA GLU A 223 -4.11 -52.06 -31.02
C GLU A 223 -3.82 -52.26 -32.52
N LYS A 224 -2.57 -52.50 -32.85
CA LYS A 224 -2.19 -53.11 -34.13
C LYS A 224 -2.28 -54.61 -33.99
N SER A 225 -3.33 -55.16 -34.55
CA SER A 225 -3.45 -56.60 -34.83
C SER A 225 -2.32 -57.07 -35.77
N GLN A 226 -1.55 -58.03 -35.29
CA GLN A 226 -0.67 -58.83 -36.14
C GLN A 226 -1.52 -59.91 -36.80
N GLU A 227 -1.59 -59.90 -38.11
CA GLU A 227 -1.91 -61.08 -38.87
C GLU A 227 -0.61 -61.62 -39.49
N GLN A 228 -0.26 -62.81 -39.08
CA GLN A 228 0.69 -63.72 -39.77
C GLN A 228 -0.03 -64.46 -40.82
N GLU A 229 0.50 -64.45 -42.01
CA GLU A 229 0.41 -65.56 -43.00
C GLU A 229 1.71 -65.48 -43.78
N GLY A 230 2.56 -66.45 -43.90
CA GLY A 230 2.58 -67.83 -44.11
C GLY A 230 2.69 -68.13 -45.59
N SER A 231 3.83 -68.69 -45.95
CA SER A 231 4.04 -69.62 -47.08
C SER A 231 4.77 -69.15 -48.34
N CYS A 232 5.74 -69.89 -48.61
CA CYS A 232 6.56 -70.38 -49.71
C CYS A 232 7.89 -69.71 -49.90
#